data_e41eb7e7a4b9fcec9db21548f7546bea
#
_entry.id   e41eb7e7a4b9fcec9db21548f7546bea
#
_cell.length_a   1.000
_cell.length_b   1.000
_cell.length_c   1.000
_cell.angle_alpha   90.00
_cell.angle_beta   90.00
_cell.angle_gamma   90.00
#
_symmetry.space_group_name_H-M   'P 1'
#
loop_
_entity.id
_entity.type
_entity.pdbx_description
1 polymer ?
#
loop_
_entity_poly.entity_id
_entity_poly.type
_entity_poly.pdbx_seq_one_letter_code
_entity_poly.pdbx_strand_id
1 'polypeptide(L)'
;MAGKTKKAPAVKIPESEQGSDAQRNLDPRGKRSPDSPILVVIPYLAREAQGRELEYAVAGWRRHFKEEHHIVIVGDHHKVVDTGDDITFIECPRIDDVPGQYMPHLDHVHKFRKVREAYPDVKGFIYACDDMYAVNDFTMIEVLFPKKDREIIGDRNSANGWHRDQWKTKEMCLKERLPIDNWVCHLPVYYEWDKLFEIYDKYDCEHESYVVENLYFNTYYKNRVPVQLSLLHDNLKCGVYRAHPDMSIVREAFVNKIWISNGVTGWIPELDNMLKNYYFGSR
;
A
#
# COMPACT_ATOMS: atom_id res chain seq x y z
N MET A 1 -27.03 -52.03 38.43
CA MET A 1 -26.36 -50.90 39.08
C MET A 1 -26.04 -49.83 38.02
N ALA A 2 -26.80 -48.73 38.03
CA ALA A 2 -26.63 -47.66 37.05
C ALA A 2 -25.72 -46.57 37.58
N GLY A 3 -24.55 -46.42 36.94
CA GLY A 3 -23.58 -45.37 37.27
C GLY A 3 -24.04 -44.01 36.87
N LYS A 4 -24.21 -43.09 37.83
CA LYS A 4 -24.50 -41.68 37.61
C LYS A 4 -23.22 -40.95 37.16
N THR A 5 -23.16 -40.53 35.91
CA THR A 5 -22.13 -39.61 35.42
C THR A 5 -22.41 -38.19 35.96
N LYS A 6 -21.52 -37.67 36.78
CA LYS A 6 -21.53 -36.28 37.24
C LYS A 6 -21.11 -35.37 36.08
N LYS A 7 -22.02 -34.45 35.69
CA LYS A 7 -21.69 -33.32 34.80
C LYS A 7 -20.73 -32.38 35.50
N ALA A 8 -19.61 -32.08 34.85
CA ALA A 8 -18.67 -31.05 35.28
C ALA A 8 -19.36 -29.65 35.21
N PRO A 9 -19.03 -28.73 36.12
CA PRO A 9 -19.60 -27.38 36.13
C PRO A 9 -19.09 -26.60 34.91
N ALA A 10 -20.01 -25.87 34.28
CA ALA A 10 -19.69 -24.93 33.19
C ALA A 10 -18.80 -23.82 33.71
N VAL A 11 -17.60 -23.69 33.13
CA VAL A 11 -16.72 -22.55 33.36
C VAL A 11 -17.38 -21.33 32.71
N LYS A 12 -17.83 -20.38 33.52
CA LYS A 12 -18.20 -19.04 33.05
C LYS A 12 -16.94 -18.34 32.58
N ILE A 13 -16.83 -18.15 31.28
CA ILE A 13 -15.84 -17.23 30.67
C ILE A 13 -16.30 -15.82 31.03
N PRO A 14 -15.49 -14.99 31.68
CA PRO A 14 -15.85 -13.58 31.90
C PRO A 14 -15.97 -12.90 30.54
N GLU A 15 -17.08 -12.20 30.31
CA GLU A 15 -17.22 -11.27 29.18
C GLU A 15 -16.10 -10.22 29.32
N SER A 16 -15.02 -10.39 28.57
CA SER A 16 -13.93 -9.45 28.57
C SER A 16 -14.33 -8.22 27.80
N GLU A 17 -14.19 -7.06 28.45
CA GLU A 17 -14.29 -5.71 27.88
C GLU A 17 -13.27 -5.41 26.76
N GLN A 18 -12.69 -6.46 26.14
CA GLN A 18 -11.63 -6.37 25.15
C GLN A 18 -12.10 -5.94 23.73
N GLY A 19 -13.41 -5.90 23.46
CA GLY A 19 -13.94 -5.51 22.15
C GLY A 19 -13.85 -4.01 21.85
N SER A 20 -13.91 -3.13 22.87
CA SER A 20 -14.02 -1.68 22.66
C SER A 20 -12.69 -0.99 22.38
N ASP A 21 -11.60 -1.44 22.98
CA ASP A 21 -10.30 -0.78 22.83
C ASP A 21 -9.55 -1.21 21.58
N ALA A 22 -9.73 -2.44 21.10
CA ALA A 22 -9.16 -2.88 19.83
C ALA A 22 -9.80 -2.14 18.63
N GLN A 23 -11.11 -1.92 18.65
CA GLN A 23 -11.80 -1.16 17.60
C GLN A 23 -11.49 0.34 17.64
N ARG A 24 -11.36 0.95 18.84
CA ARG A 24 -10.96 2.36 18.96
C ARG A 24 -9.55 2.65 18.47
N ASN A 25 -8.68 1.65 18.48
CA ASN A 25 -7.32 1.76 18.01
C ASN A 25 -7.15 1.45 16.52
N LEU A 26 -8.19 1.02 15.79
CA LEU A 26 -8.14 0.73 14.35
C LEU A 26 -8.54 1.92 13.47
N ASP A 27 -9.11 2.99 14.02
CA ASP A 27 -9.45 4.17 13.25
C ASP A 27 -8.49 5.34 13.53
N PRO A 28 -7.39 5.44 12.77
CA PRO A 28 -6.47 6.58 12.89
C PRO A 28 -7.07 7.88 12.34
N ARG A 29 -8.26 7.82 11.70
CA ARG A 29 -8.85 8.98 11.02
C ARG A 29 -9.18 10.15 11.93
N GLY A 30 -9.14 9.99 13.27
CA GLY A 30 -9.60 11.02 14.18
C GLY A 30 -11.02 11.48 13.81
N LYS A 31 -11.66 12.36 14.51
CA LYS A 31 -12.93 12.94 14.07
C LYS A 31 -12.69 13.66 12.72
N ARG A 32 -13.04 13.02 11.59
CA ARG A 32 -13.09 13.68 10.29
C ARG A 32 -14.00 14.90 10.38
N SER A 33 -13.59 15.99 9.75
CA SER A 33 -14.59 16.90 9.20
C SER A 33 -15.43 16.07 8.22
N PRO A 34 -16.77 16.06 8.35
CA PRO A 34 -17.63 15.25 7.48
C PRO A 34 -17.45 15.53 5.99
N ASP A 35 -16.81 16.64 5.64
CA ASP A 35 -16.74 17.20 4.29
C ASP A 35 -15.40 17.00 3.58
N SER A 36 -14.42 16.29 4.17
CA SER A 36 -13.13 16.04 3.49
C SER A 36 -13.05 14.63 2.93
N PRO A 37 -12.95 14.44 1.60
CA PRO A 37 -12.83 13.13 0.98
C PRO A 37 -11.54 12.42 1.41
N ILE A 38 -11.53 11.08 1.30
CA ILE A 38 -10.31 10.29 1.47
C ILE A 38 -9.40 10.60 0.28
N LEU A 39 -8.17 11.02 0.51
CA LEU A 39 -7.20 11.14 -0.57
C LEU A 39 -6.60 9.77 -0.87
N VAL A 40 -6.59 9.40 -2.15
CA VAL A 40 -5.81 8.29 -2.70
C VAL A 40 -4.70 8.89 -3.53
N VAL A 41 -3.46 8.75 -3.08
CA VAL A 41 -2.28 9.35 -3.72
C VAL A 41 -1.53 8.28 -4.50
N ILE A 42 -1.38 8.50 -5.79
CA ILE A 42 -0.66 7.64 -6.71
C ILE A 42 0.55 8.42 -7.25
N PRO A 43 1.77 8.16 -6.71
CA PRO A 43 2.99 8.65 -7.34
C PRO A 43 3.13 8.03 -8.73
N TYR A 44 3.42 8.86 -9.72
CA TYR A 44 3.49 8.40 -11.11
C TYR A 44 4.78 8.86 -11.79
N LEU A 45 5.33 7.98 -12.60
CA LEU A 45 6.51 8.24 -13.40
C LEU A 45 6.34 7.61 -14.79
N ALA A 46 5.98 8.44 -15.78
CA ALA A 46 5.57 8.00 -17.11
C ALA A 46 6.59 7.09 -17.83
N ARG A 47 7.89 7.29 -17.57
CA ARG A 47 8.95 6.49 -18.19
C ARG A 47 9.13 5.10 -17.59
N GLU A 48 8.63 4.87 -16.36
CA GLU A 48 8.72 3.58 -15.67
C GLU A 48 7.43 2.77 -15.79
N ALA A 49 6.30 3.45 -16.00
CA ALA A 49 4.99 2.83 -16.15
C ALA A 49 4.93 1.93 -17.39
N GLN A 50 4.25 0.81 -17.25
CA GLN A 50 4.06 -0.16 -18.33
C GLN A 50 2.65 -0.02 -18.92
N GLY A 51 2.56 0.19 -20.23
CA GLY A 51 1.28 0.21 -20.94
C GLY A 51 0.23 1.13 -20.32
N ARG A 52 -0.88 0.54 -19.82
CA ARG A 52 -2.05 1.24 -19.27
C ARG A 52 -2.21 1.05 -17.76
N GLU A 53 -1.14 0.78 -17.03
CA GLU A 53 -1.18 0.51 -15.58
C GLU A 53 -1.96 1.58 -14.81
N LEU A 54 -1.62 2.85 -14.98
CA LEU A 54 -2.31 3.95 -14.29
C LEU A 54 -3.82 4.00 -14.58
N GLU A 55 -4.23 3.73 -15.82
CA GLU A 55 -5.64 3.73 -16.18
C GLU A 55 -6.41 2.63 -15.45
N TYR A 56 -5.81 1.44 -15.34
CA TYR A 56 -6.42 0.31 -14.63
C TYR A 56 -6.43 0.54 -13.12
N ALA A 57 -5.37 1.11 -12.55
CA ALA A 57 -5.34 1.47 -11.14
C ALA A 57 -6.47 2.47 -10.81
N VAL A 58 -6.59 3.56 -11.56
CA VAL A 58 -7.66 4.55 -11.40
C VAL A 58 -9.04 3.93 -11.57
N ALA A 59 -9.23 3.10 -12.61
CA ALA A 59 -10.51 2.42 -12.82
C ALA A 59 -10.85 1.46 -11.66
N GLY A 60 -9.85 0.83 -11.08
CA GLY A 60 -10.00 -0.03 -9.90
C GLY A 60 -10.48 0.75 -8.68
N TRP A 61 -9.87 1.88 -8.38
CA TRP A 61 -10.27 2.75 -7.28
C TRP A 61 -11.71 3.25 -7.46
N ARG A 62 -12.04 3.80 -8.60
CA ARG A 62 -13.39 4.28 -8.93
C ARG A 62 -14.47 3.22 -8.81
N ARG A 63 -14.18 1.99 -9.22
CA ARG A 63 -15.17 0.90 -9.25
C ARG A 63 -15.35 0.21 -7.90
N HIS A 64 -14.25 -0.03 -7.19
CA HIS A 64 -14.21 -1.00 -6.09
C HIS A 64 -14.04 -0.39 -4.70
N PHE A 65 -13.46 0.79 -4.55
CA PHE A 65 -13.41 1.44 -3.26
C PHE A 65 -14.76 2.05 -2.92
N LYS A 66 -15.37 1.61 -1.80
CA LYS A 66 -16.78 1.92 -1.48
C LYS A 66 -16.98 3.18 -0.66
N GLU A 67 -15.92 3.92 -0.40
CA GLU A 67 -16.00 5.18 0.33
C GLU A 67 -15.74 6.36 -0.61
N GLU A 68 -16.34 7.50 -0.29
CA GLU A 68 -16.08 8.74 -1.03
C GLU A 68 -14.60 9.10 -0.95
N HIS A 69 -13.98 9.29 -2.10
CA HIS A 69 -12.55 9.52 -2.21
C HIS A 69 -12.23 10.43 -3.38
N HIS A 70 -11.03 11.00 -3.30
CA HIS A 70 -10.45 11.82 -4.35
C HIS A 70 -9.07 11.29 -4.72
N ILE A 71 -8.83 11.03 -5.99
CA ILE A 71 -7.56 10.49 -6.49
C ILE A 71 -6.63 11.65 -6.82
N VAL A 72 -5.42 11.60 -6.28
CA VAL A 72 -4.35 12.54 -6.56
C VAL A 72 -3.22 11.80 -7.26
N ILE A 73 -3.02 12.09 -8.54
CA ILE A 73 -1.87 11.59 -9.30
C ILE A 73 -0.78 12.65 -9.19
N VAL A 74 0.38 12.26 -8.64
CA VAL A 74 1.51 13.18 -8.46
C VAL A 74 2.74 12.67 -9.18
N GLY A 75 3.25 13.44 -10.14
CA GLY A 75 4.40 13.02 -10.94
C GLY A 75 4.50 13.70 -12.29
N ASP A 76 4.99 12.94 -13.27
CA ASP A 76 5.08 13.40 -14.64
C ASP A 76 3.69 13.59 -15.28
N HIS A 77 3.60 14.50 -16.25
CA HIS A 77 2.35 14.72 -16.97
C HIS A 77 1.85 13.45 -17.66
N HIS A 78 0.58 13.14 -17.47
CA HIS A 78 -0.07 12.01 -18.10
C HIS A 78 -1.27 12.44 -18.96
N LYS A 79 -1.29 12.00 -20.22
CA LYS A 79 -2.32 12.42 -21.20
C LYS A 79 -3.52 11.48 -21.29
N VAL A 80 -3.51 10.34 -20.60
CA VAL A 80 -4.40 9.21 -20.91
C VAL A 80 -5.50 9.00 -19.88
N VAL A 81 -5.35 9.52 -18.66
CA VAL A 81 -6.40 9.39 -17.64
C VAL A 81 -7.39 10.54 -17.79
N ASP A 82 -8.66 10.18 -18.00
CA ASP A 82 -9.75 11.15 -17.96
C ASP A 82 -9.82 11.76 -16.55
N THR A 83 -9.44 13.02 -16.46
CA THR A 83 -9.47 13.80 -15.23
C THR A 83 -10.90 14.33 -15.02
N GLY A 84 -11.78 13.45 -14.49
CA GLY A 84 -13.06 13.90 -13.94
C GLY A 84 -12.85 14.70 -12.65
N ASP A 85 -13.93 15.23 -12.10
CA ASP A 85 -13.90 16.04 -10.86
C ASP A 85 -13.34 15.26 -9.64
N ASP A 86 -13.23 13.96 -9.73
CA ASP A 86 -12.70 13.05 -8.72
C ASP A 86 -11.18 12.83 -8.79
N ILE A 87 -10.48 13.43 -9.77
CA ILE A 87 -9.04 13.32 -9.98
C ILE A 87 -8.38 14.69 -10.03
N THR A 88 -7.29 14.84 -9.30
CA THR A 88 -6.34 15.95 -9.46
C THR A 88 -4.98 15.44 -9.89
N PHE A 89 -4.38 16.12 -10.85
CA PHE A 89 -3.01 15.90 -11.24
C PHE A 89 -2.10 16.99 -10.64
N ILE A 90 -1.05 16.58 -9.93
CA ILE A 90 -0.02 17.48 -9.40
C ILE A 90 1.28 17.20 -10.15
N GLU A 91 1.72 18.18 -10.96
CA GLU A 91 3.00 18.05 -11.64
C GLU A 91 4.15 18.09 -10.63
N CYS A 92 4.93 17.03 -10.63
CA CYS A 92 6.10 16.86 -9.78
C CYS A 92 7.11 15.97 -10.53
N PRO A 93 7.96 16.59 -11.38
CA PRO A 93 8.99 15.87 -12.10
C PRO A 93 9.91 15.13 -11.13
N ARG A 94 10.41 13.99 -11.57
CA ARG A 94 11.35 13.20 -10.78
C ARG A 94 12.60 14.00 -10.44
N ILE A 95 13.08 13.81 -9.23
CA ILE A 95 14.37 14.31 -8.78
C ILE A 95 15.47 13.34 -9.22
N ASP A 96 16.30 13.79 -10.17
CA ASP A 96 17.49 13.07 -10.60
C ASP A 96 18.71 13.63 -9.86
N ASP A 97 18.85 13.35 -8.57
CA ASP A 97 19.99 13.81 -7.78
C ASP A 97 21.31 13.14 -8.19
N VAL A 98 21.24 11.94 -8.76
CA VAL A 98 22.40 11.22 -9.28
C VAL A 98 22.07 10.63 -10.65
N PRO A 99 22.69 11.11 -11.74
CA PRO A 99 22.48 10.58 -13.07
C PRO A 99 22.68 9.05 -13.10
N GLY A 100 21.65 8.32 -13.54
CA GLY A 100 21.68 6.86 -13.67
C GLY A 100 21.40 6.07 -12.39
N GLN A 101 21.13 6.71 -11.25
CA GLN A 101 20.65 6.03 -10.04
C GLN A 101 19.15 6.28 -9.84
N TYR A 102 18.39 5.21 -9.85
CA TYR A 102 16.96 5.26 -9.49
C TYR A 102 16.83 5.23 -7.97
N MET A 103 16.25 6.29 -7.40
CA MET A 103 15.99 6.44 -5.96
C MET A 103 14.50 6.68 -5.71
N PRO A 104 13.65 5.64 -5.85
CA PRO A 104 12.19 5.81 -5.81
C PRO A 104 11.70 6.37 -4.49
N HIS A 105 12.36 6.07 -3.38
CA HIS A 105 11.96 6.54 -2.07
C HIS A 105 12.19 8.03 -1.87
N LEU A 106 13.30 8.57 -2.37
CA LEU A 106 13.55 10.01 -2.41
C LEU A 106 12.51 10.74 -3.24
N ASP A 107 12.20 10.22 -4.43
CA ASP A 107 11.19 10.78 -5.31
C ASP A 107 9.80 10.80 -4.65
N HIS A 108 9.43 9.75 -3.90
CA HIS A 108 8.18 9.72 -3.13
C HIS A 108 8.13 10.80 -2.05
N VAL A 109 9.22 11.06 -1.34
CA VAL A 109 9.26 12.12 -0.31
C VAL A 109 8.88 13.47 -0.91
N HIS A 110 9.47 13.83 -2.05
CA HIS A 110 9.16 15.09 -2.74
C HIS A 110 7.72 15.13 -3.23
N LYS A 111 7.25 14.06 -3.84
CA LYS A 111 5.86 13.95 -4.32
C LYS A 111 4.86 14.11 -3.18
N PHE A 112 5.08 13.46 -2.05
CA PHE A 112 4.18 13.56 -0.92
C PHE A 112 4.21 14.94 -0.26
N ARG A 113 5.36 15.64 -0.23
CA ARG A 113 5.39 17.05 0.20
C ARG A 113 4.53 17.94 -0.70
N LYS A 114 4.58 17.75 -2.02
CA LYS A 114 3.73 18.48 -2.97
C LYS A 114 2.25 18.21 -2.75
N VAL A 115 1.87 16.98 -2.46
CA VAL A 115 0.48 16.64 -2.11
C VAL A 115 0.06 17.34 -0.82
N ARG A 116 0.91 17.33 0.22
CA ARG A 116 0.62 17.99 1.50
C ARG A 116 0.46 19.51 1.34
N GLU A 117 1.29 20.14 0.51
CA GLU A 117 1.16 21.58 0.17
C GLU A 117 -0.20 21.88 -0.47
N ALA A 118 -0.68 21.00 -1.37
CA ALA A 118 -1.97 21.17 -2.06
C ALA A 118 -3.18 20.86 -1.16
N TYR A 119 -3.02 19.99 -0.15
CA TYR A 119 -4.10 19.53 0.73
C TYR A 119 -3.72 19.70 2.23
N PRO A 120 -3.51 20.94 2.72
CA PRO A 120 -2.99 21.21 4.06
C PRO A 120 -3.92 20.78 5.20
N ASP A 121 -5.22 20.71 4.94
CA ASP A 121 -6.22 20.40 5.99
C ASP A 121 -6.52 18.90 6.11
N VAL A 122 -6.02 18.08 5.20
CA VAL A 122 -6.24 16.63 5.21
C VAL A 122 -5.24 15.97 6.17
N LYS A 123 -5.72 15.13 7.08
CA LYS A 123 -4.88 14.50 8.12
C LYS A 123 -3.99 13.37 7.62
N GLY A 124 -4.37 12.73 6.53
CA GLY A 124 -3.64 11.61 5.97
C GLY A 124 -4.20 11.16 4.64
N PHE A 125 -3.57 10.18 4.03
CA PHE A 125 -3.90 9.71 2.69
C PHE A 125 -3.66 8.22 2.55
N ILE A 126 -4.29 7.61 1.56
CA ILE A 126 -3.96 6.26 1.10
C ILE A 126 -2.88 6.38 0.04
N TYR A 127 -1.73 5.76 0.28
CA TYR A 127 -0.71 5.55 -0.74
C TYR A 127 -1.06 4.30 -1.55
N ALA A 128 -1.06 4.42 -2.87
CA ALA A 128 -1.19 3.34 -3.82
C ALA A 128 -0.21 3.53 -4.98
N CYS A 129 0.11 2.45 -5.68
CA CYS A 129 0.93 2.50 -6.90
C CYS A 129 0.08 2.34 -8.14
N ASP A 130 0.62 2.73 -9.29
CA ASP A 130 0.01 2.60 -10.60
C ASP A 130 -0.07 1.14 -11.08
N ASP A 131 0.70 0.24 -10.48
CA ASP A 131 0.72 -1.21 -10.72
C ASP A 131 -0.11 -2.04 -9.71
N MET A 132 -1.05 -1.38 -8.99
CA MET A 132 -1.98 -2.01 -8.04
C MET A 132 -3.43 -1.86 -8.50
N TYR A 133 -4.09 -2.96 -8.86
CA TYR A 133 -5.43 -2.97 -9.44
C TYR A 133 -6.43 -3.59 -8.48
N ALA A 134 -7.43 -2.82 -8.05
CA ALA A 134 -8.54 -3.36 -7.28
C ALA A 134 -9.51 -4.08 -8.22
N VAL A 135 -9.68 -5.38 -8.05
CA VAL A 135 -10.54 -6.22 -8.88
C VAL A 135 -11.80 -6.70 -8.16
N ASN A 136 -11.93 -6.44 -6.88
CA ASN A 136 -13.14 -6.66 -6.10
C ASN A 136 -13.32 -5.55 -5.06
N ASP A 137 -14.53 -5.45 -4.53
CA ASP A 137 -14.96 -4.40 -3.61
C ASP A 137 -14.18 -4.43 -2.29
N PHE A 138 -13.82 -3.26 -1.79
CA PHE A 138 -13.12 -3.07 -0.52
C PHE A 138 -13.46 -1.72 0.11
N THR A 139 -13.10 -1.57 1.37
CA THR A 139 -13.33 -0.38 2.19
C THR A 139 -12.05 0.08 2.84
N MET A 140 -12.12 1.13 3.64
CA MET A 140 -11.01 1.60 4.44
C MET A 140 -10.48 0.55 5.44
N ILE A 141 -11.31 -0.43 5.81
CA ILE A 141 -10.92 -1.51 6.72
C ILE A 141 -9.74 -2.30 6.13
N GLU A 142 -9.84 -2.72 4.86
CA GLU A 142 -8.79 -3.49 4.19
C GLU A 142 -7.52 -2.68 3.99
N VAL A 143 -7.62 -1.35 3.86
CA VAL A 143 -6.46 -0.45 3.77
C VAL A 143 -5.77 -0.27 5.11
N LEU A 144 -6.54 -0.10 6.20
CA LEU A 144 -6.03 0.15 7.55
C LEU A 144 -5.44 -1.08 8.23
N PHE A 145 -5.75 -2.28 7.77
CA PHE A 145 -5.16 -3.50 8.32
C PHE A 145 -3.64 -3.46 8.19
N PRO A 146 -2.89 -3.58 9.29
CA PRO A 146 -1.44 -3.69 9.22
C PRO A 146 -1.07 -5.04 8.59
N LYS A 147 -0.32 -4.97 7.49
CA LYS A 147 0.07 -6.14 6.68
C LYS A 147 1.59 -6.20 6.58
N LYS A 148 2.17 -7.37 6.76
CA LYS A 148 3.60 -7.57 6.56
C LYS A 148 3.87 -8.84 5.75
N ASP A 149 4.98 -8.87 5.01
CA ASP A 149 5.46 -10.07 4.34
C ASP A 149 6.33 -10.89 5.31
N ARG A 150 7.57 -10.53 5.44
CA ARG A 150 8.60 -11.21 6.26
C ARG A 150 9.45 -10.16 6.99
N GLU A 151 10.62 -10.52 7.44
CA GLU A 151 11.62 -9.53 7.85
C GLU A 151 12.21 -8.80 6.64
N ILE A 152 12.72 -7.59 6.87
CA ILE A 152 13.44 -6.80 5.87
C ILE A 152 14.67 -7.58 5.40
N ILE A 153 14.75 -7.85 4.11
CA ILE A 153 15.89 -8.51 3.46
C ILE A 153 16.52 -7.51 2.51
N GLY A 154 17.74 -7.10 2.81
CA GLY A 154 18.50 -6.19 1.96
C GLY A 154 19.93 -6.70 1.74
N ASP A 155 20.58 -6.15 0.73
CA ASP A 155 21.99 -6.42 0.42
C ASP A 155 22.71 -5.11 0.14
N ARG A 156 23.71 -4.81 0.97
CA ARG A 156 24.55 -3.60 0.85
C ARG A 156 25.24 -3.48 -0.51
N ASN A 157 25.64 -4.59 -1.06
CA ASN A 157 26.45 -4.66 -2.28
C ASN A 157 25.61 -4.89 -3.54
N SER A 158 24.29 -4.93 -3.41
CA SER A 158 23.41 -5.14 -4.56
C SER A 158 23.55 -4.02 -5.60
N ALA A 159 23.57 -4.38 -6.87
CA ALA A 159 23.45 -3.42 -7.96
C ALA A 159 22.06 -2.76 -7.98
N ASN A 160 21.04 -3.45 -7.44
CA ASN A 160 19.67 -2.93 -7.35
C ASN A 160 19.54 -1.96 -6.15
N GLY A 161 19.16 -0.71 -6.43
CA GLY A 161 18.93 0.33 -5.43
C GLY A 161 17.94 -0.06 -4.35
N TRP A 162 16.84 -0.73 -4.71
CA TRP A 162 15.86 -1.25 -3.77
C TRP A 162 16.48 -2.15 -2.69
N HIS A 163 17.34 -3.10 -3.06
CA HIS A 163 17.97 -3.98 -2.08
C HIS A 163 18.95 -3.24 -1.18
N ARG A 164 19.62 -2.19 -1.69
CA ARG A 164 20.48 -1.32 -0.85
C ARG A 164 19.66 -0.51 0.14
N ASP A 165 18.53 0.05 -0.29
CA ASP A 165 17.62 0.81 0.57
C ASP A 165 16.99 -0.08 1.64
N GLN A 166 16.59 -1.30 1.30
CA GLN A 166 16.14 -2.30 2.26
C GLN A 166 17.20 -2.60 3.32
N TRP A 167 18.46 -2.85 2.89
CA TRP A 167 19.56 -3.08 3.81
C TRP A 167 19.77 -1.89 4.74
N LYS A 168 19.84 -0.68 4.20
CA LYS A 168 20.02 0.57 4.96
C LYS A 168 18.90 0.79 5.96
N THR A 169 17.66 0.52 5.56
CA THR A 169 16.49 0.61 6.42
C THR A 169 16.56 -0.40 7.56
N LYS A 170 16.96 -1.65 7.29
CA LYS A 170 17.17 -2.67 8.31
C LYS A 170 18.20 -2.24 9.35
N GLU A 171 19.38 -1.74 8.91
CA GLU A 171 20.42 -1.25 9.81
C GLU A 171 19.90 -0.09 10.69
N MET A 172 19.10 0.81 10.12
CA MET A 172 18.50 1.90 10.88
C MET A 172 17.49 1.38 11.92
N CYS A 173 16.61 0.44 11.55
CA CYS A 173 15.70 -0.18 12.50
C CYS A 173 16.43 -0.85 13.67
N LEU A 174 17.51 -1.59 13.38
CA LEU A 174 18.33 -2.24 14.41
C LEU A 174 19.00 -1.21 15.34
N LYS A 175 19.56 -0.12 14.78
CA LYS A 175 20.16 0.98 15.54
C LYS A 175 19.14 1.64 16.51
N GLU A 176 17.92 1.84 16.04
CA GLU A 176 16.82 2.44 16.81
C GLU A 176 16.08 1.43 17.70
N ARG A 177 16.47 0.17 17.73
CA ARG A 177 15.81 -0.93 18.45
C ARG A 177 14.33 -1.11 18.05
N LEU A 178 14.05 -0.88 16.76
CA LEU A 178 12.75 -1.14 16.16
C LEU A 178 12.67 -2.58 15.63
N PRO A 179 11.46 -3.12 15.43
CA PRO A 179 11.29 -4.34 14.65
C PRO A 179 11.89 -4.18 13.25
N ILE A 180 12.22 -5.29 12.61
CA ILE A 180 12.70 -5.35 11.23
C ILE A 180 11.67 -6.00 10.30
N ASP A 181 10.40 -5.81 10.60
CA ASP A 181 9.31 -6.32 9.78
C ASP A 181 9.28 -5.61 8.41
N ASN A 182 9.08 -6.37 7.34
CA ASN A 182 8.89 -5.82 6.01
C ASN A 182 7.40 -5.57 5.76
N TRP A 183 7.01 -4.31 5.75
CA TRP A 183 5.64 -3.86 5.55
C TRP A 183 5.29 -3.62 4.08
N VAL A 184 6.28 -3.64 3.19
CA VAL A 184 6.08 -3.45 1.76
C VAL A 184 5.47 -4.69 1.15
N CYS A 185 4.17 -4.72 1.06
CA CYS A 185 3.39 -5.84 0.54
C CYS A 185 2.81 -5.59 -0.86
N HIS A 186 3.15 -4.48 -1.52
CA HIS A 186 2.48 -4.05 -2.75
C HIS A 186 0.96 -4.05 -2.62
N LEU A 187 0.48 -3.38 -1.58
CA LEU A 187 -0.92 -3.14 -1.29
C LEU A 187 -1.09 -1.70 -0.81
N PRO A 188 -2.26 -1.10 -1.00
CA PRO A 188 -2.51 0.24 -0.49
C PRO A 188 -2.34 0.30 1.02
N VAL A 189 -1.72 1.39 1.49
CA VAL A 189 -1.50 1.67 2.91
C VAL A 189 -1.93 3.09 3.24
N TYR A 190 -2.33 3.32 4.49
CA TYR A 190 -2.71 4.64 4.97
C TYR A 190 -1.58 5.28 5.77
N TYR A 191 -1.25 6.52 5.43
CA TYR A 191 -0.31 7.36 6.16
C TYR A 191 -1.01 8.54 6.81
N GLU A 192 -0.65 8.84 8.05
CA GLU A 192 -0.92 10.11 8.70
C GLU A 192 0.21 11.09 8.40
N TRP A 193 -0.10 12.28 7.90
CA TRP A 193 0.91 13.25 7.47
C TRP A 193 1.92 13.60 8.55
N ASP A 194 1.45 13.91 9.75
CA ASP A 194 2.33 14.35 10.84
C ASP A 194 3.33 13.27 11.22
N LYS A 195 2.88 12.01 11.29
CA LYS A 195 3.76 10.86 11.56
C LYS A 195 4.73 10.58 10.42
N LEU A 196 4.25 10.72 9.17
CA LEU A 196 5.11 10.50 8.01
C LEU A 196 6.22 11.53 7.94
N PHE A 197 5.92 12.81 8.20
CA PHE A 197 6.91 13.87 8.20
C PHE A 197 7.85 13.78 9.40
N GLU A 198 7.39 13.31 10.56
CA GLU A 198 8.29 13.00 11.69
C GLU A 198 9.35 11.94 11.26
N ILE A 199 8.96 10.91 10.48
CA ILE A 199 9.91 9.94 9.91
C ILE A 199 10.87 10.62 8.93
N TYR A 200 10.37 11.49 8.04
CA TYR A 200 11.21 12.19 7.07
C TYR A 200 12.26 13.06 7.74
N ASP A 201 11.86 13.85 8.72
CA ASP A 201 12.75 14.77 9.44
C ASP A 201 13.75 13.99 10.32
N LYS A 202 13.29 12.95 11.03
CA LYS A 202 14.13 12.15 11.91
C LYS A 202 15.25 11.43 11.18
N TYR A 203 14.97 10.91 9.98
CA TYR A 203 15.90 10.08 9.23
C TYR A 203 16.50 10.78 8.01
N ASP A 204 16.27 12.09 7.89
CA ASP A 204 16.76 12.90 6.74
C ASP A 204 16.39 12.28 5.39
N CYS A 205 15.11 11.85 5.26
CA CYS A 205 14.65 11.14 4.06
C CYS A 205 14.60 12.01 2.80
N GLU A 206 14.91 13.29 2.88
CA GLU A 206 15.08 14.18 1.72
C GLU A 206 16.45 14.01 1.06
N HIS A 207 17.44 13.54 1.81
CA HIS A 207 18.81 13.34 1.32
C HIS A 207 19.26 11.88 1.39
N GLU A 208 18.55 11.06 2.19
CA GLU A 208 18.90 9.69 2.46
C GLU A 208 17.79 8.75 1.99
N SER A 209 18.10 7.85 1.06
CA SER A 209 17.12 6.88 0.56
C SER A 209 16.90 5.74 1.56
N TYR A 210 15.68 5.65 2.08
CA TYR A 210 15.19 4.56 2.92
C TYR A 210 13.86 4.03 2.38
N VAL A 211 13.53 2.79 2.69
CA VAL A 211 12.18 2.27 2.51
C VAL A 211 11.30 2.85 3.62
N VAL A 212 10.74 4.02 3.35
CA VAL A 212 9.99 4.83 4.33
C VAL A 212 8.82 4.06 4.92
N GLU A 213 8.12 3.25 4.13
CA GLU A 213 7.04 2.40 4.60
C GLU A 213 7.49 1.50 5.77
N ASN A 214 8.65 0.88 5.65
CA ASN A 214 9.20 0.06 6.72
C ASN A 214 9.59 0.87 7.97
N LEU A 215 10.17 2.07 7.82
CA LEU A 215 10.45 2.95 8.96
C LEU A 215 9.17 3.38 9.66
N TYR A 216 8.17 3.81 8.91
CA TYR A 216 6.89 4.27 9.42
C TYR A 216 6.17 3.19 10.23
N PHE A 217 5.95 2.03 9.63
CA PHE A 217 5.18 0.96 10.30
C PHE A 217 5.96 0.31 11.46
N ASN A 218 7.26 0.11 11.34
CA ASN A 218 8.08 -0.39 12.46
C ASN A 218 8.16 0.61 13.62
N THR A 219 7.99 1.90 13.38
CA THR A 219 7.95 2.91 14.44
C THR A 219 6.59 2.96 15.13
N TYR A 220 5.50 3.11 14.36
CA TYR A 220 4.18 3.40 14.91
C TYR A 220 3.30 2.17 15.12
N TYR A 221 3.62 1.06 14.45
CA TYR A 221 2.81 -0.17 14.50
C TYR A 221 3.51 -1.35 15.17
N LYS A 222 4.66 -1.13 15.82
CA LYS A 222 5.47 -2.17 16.48
C LYS A 222 4.71 -3.04 17.52
N ASN A 223 3.63 -2.50 18.08
CA ASN A 223 2.80 -3.21 19.07
C ASN A 223 1.51 -3.79 18.44
N ARG A 224 1.34 -3.71 17.12
CA ARG A 224 0.19 -4.29 16.43
C ARG A 224 0.50 -5.70 15.98
N VAL A 225 -0.54 -6.51 15.92
CA VAL A 225 -0.44 -7.85 15.32
C VAL A 225 -0.79 -7.73 13.84
N PRO A 226 0.20 -7.77 12.95
CA PRO A 226 -0.06 -7.64 11.52
C PRO A 226 -0.61 -8.95 10.94
N VAL A 227 -1.37 -8.81 9.86
CA VAL A 227 -1.69 -9.94 8.99
C VAL A 227 -0.43 -10.33 8.22
N GLN A 228 0.01 -11.56 8.36
CA GLN A 228 1.13 -12.10 7.59
C GLN A 228 0.66 -12.39 6.17
N LEU A 229 1.28 -11.76 5.20
CA LEU A 229 0.99 -11.95 3.78
C LEU A 229 2.14 -12.60 3.04
N SER A 230 1.83 -13.22 1.92
CA SER A 230 2.80 -13.58 0.90
C SER A 230 2.92 -12.46 -0.13
N LEU A 231 4.12 -12.20 -0.60
CA LEU A 231 4.33 -11.23 -1.69
C LEU A 231 3.60 -11.64 -2.97
N LEU A 232 3.48 -12.94 -3.23
CA LEU A 232 2.93 -13.46 -4.47
C LEU A 232 1.43 -13.74 -4.38
N HIS A 233 1.04 -14.64 -3.49
CA HIS A 233 -0.34 -15.13 -3.40
C HIS A 233 -0.77 -15.23 -1.94
N ASP A 234 -1.84 -14.55 -1.60
CA ASP A 234 -2.49 -14.62 -0.31
C ASP A 234 -4.01 -14.39 -0.44
N ASN A 235 -4.69 -14.23 0.67
CA ASN A 235 -6.14 -14.04 0.66
C ASN A 235 -6.58 -12.68 0.11
N LEU A 236 -5.70 -11.68 0.07
CA LEU A 236 -6.04 -10.33 -0.35
C LEU A 236 -5.58 -10.02 -1.78
N LYS A 237 -4.46 -10.61 -2.22
CA LYS A 237 -3.88 -10.25 -3.52
C LYS A 237 -3.30 -11.42 -4.31
N CYS A 238 -3.12 -11.17 -5.60
CA CYS A 238 -2.27 -11.94 -6.51
C CYS A 238 -1.17 -11.03 -7.05
N GLY A 239 0.09 -11.40 -6.83
CA GLY A 239 1.26 -10.71 -7.37
C GLY A 239 1.76 -11.36 -8.66
N VAL A 240 1.90 -10.59 -9.72
CA VAL A 240 2.39 -11.02 -11.02
C VAL A 240 3.78 -10.42 -11.25
N TYR A 241 4.83 -11.12 -10.81
CA TYR A 241 6.21 -10.61 -10.84
C TYR A 241 7.14 -11.42 -11.75
N ARG A 242 6.59 -12.26 -12.61
CA ARG A 242 7.35 -13.11 -13.54
C ARG A 242 6.76 -13.03 -14.94
N ALA A 243 7.61 -13.14 -15.94
CA ALA A 243 7.20 -13.16 -17.35
C ALA A 243 6.26 -14.34 -17.73
N HIS A 244 6.29 -15.42 -16.96
CA HIS A 244 5.44 -16.60 -17.17
C HIS A 244 4.73 -16.97 -15.85
N PRO A 245 3.72 -16.20 -15.44
CA PRO A 245 2.92 -16.51 -14.25
C PRO A 245 1.98 -17.69 -14.55
N ASP A 246 1.52 -18.34 -13.48
CA ASP A 246 0.39 -19.25 -13.64
C ASP A 246 -0.90 -18.46 -13.87
N MET A 247 -1.34 -18.44 -15.13
CA MET A 247 -2.52 -17.68 -15.54
C MET A 247 -3.83 -18.21 -14.94
N SER A 248 -3.87 -19.44 -14.41
CA SER A 248 -5.04 -19.96 -13.71
C SER A 248 -5.22 -19.21 -12.38
N ILE A 249 -4.13 -18.99 -11.66
CA ILE A 249 -4.11 -18.23 -10.40
C ILE A 249 -4.48 -16.75 -10.66
N VAL A 250 -3.96 -16.15 -11.74
CA VAL A 250 -4.31 -14.78 -12.11
C VAL A 250 -5.80 -14.64 -12.43
N ARG A 251 -6.38 -15.60 -13.20
CA ARG A 251 -7.83 -15.60 -13.47
C ARG A 251 -8.66 -15.76 -12.21
N GLU A 252 -8.25 -16.66 -11.33
CA GLU A 252 -8.92 -16.87 -10.05
C GLU A 252 -8.93 -15.60 -9.19
N ALA A 253 -7.87 -14.78 -9.28
CA ALA A 253 -7.76 -13.55 -8.52
C ALA A 253 -8.87 -12.54 -8.85
N PHE A 254 -9.35 -12.46 -10.08
CA PHE A 254 -10.47 -11.59 -10.43
C PHE A 254 -11.80 -11.98 -9.75
N VAL A 255 -11.87 -13.21 -9.23
CA VAL A 255 -13.09 -13.72 -8.55
C VAL A 255 -12.98 -13.61 -7.03
N ASN A 256 -11.80 -13.90 -6.46
CA ASN A 256 -11.67 -14.13 -5.02
C ASN A 256 -10.58 -13.30 -4.31
N LYS A 257 -9.88 -12.40 -5.01
CA LYS A 257 -8.92 -11.47 -4.41
C LYS A 257 -9.40 -10.03 -4.53
N ILE A 258 -8.93 -9.17 -3.66
CA ILE A 258 -9.25 -7.74 -3.74
C ILE A 258 -8.32 -7.06 -4.74
N TRP A 259 -7.02 -7.42 -4.73
CA TRP A 259 -6.03 -6.76 -5.58
C TRP A 259 -5.24 -7.73 -6.46
N ILE A 260 -4.88 -7.23 -7.62
CA ILE A 260 -3.80 -7.77 -8.44
C ILE A 260 -2.72 -6.69 -8.49
N SER A 261 -1.45 -7.08 -8.36
CA SER A 261 -0.32 -6.19 -8.58
C SER A 261 0.71 -6.86 -9.48
N ASN A 262 1.48 -6.08 -10.22
CA ASN A 262 2.58 -6.61 -11.02
C ASN A 262 3.90 -5.92 -10.69
N GLY A 263 4.96 -6.46 -11.19
CA GLY A 263 6.23 -5.78 -11.33
C GLY A 263 6.59 -5.68 -12.79
N VAL A 264 7.69 -5.03 -13.11
CA VAL A 264 8.13 -4.77 -14.50
C VAL A 264 8.13 -6.03 -15.37
N THR A 265 8.62 -7.16 -14.87
CA THR A 265 8.64 -8.43 -15.62
C THR A 265 7.29 -9.15 -15.65
N GLY A 266 6.36 -8.74 -14.80
CA GLY A 266 5.01 -9.30 -14.72
C GLY A 266 4.00 -8.60 -15.63
N TRP A 267 4.35 -7.47 -16.22
CA TRP A 267 3.53 -6.83 -17.22
C TRP A 267 3.60 -7.59 -18.54
N ILE A 268 2.62 -8.43 -18.78
CA ILE A 268 2.53 -9.31 -19.96
C ILE A 268 1.24 -9.03 -20.75
N PRO A 269 1.21 -9.30 -22.06
CA PRO A 269 0.04 -9.03 -22.89
C PRO A 269 -1.25 -9.70 -22.40
N GLU A 270 -1.15 -10.88 -21.79
CA GLU A 270 -2.29 -11.61 -21.24
C GLU A 270 -2.90 -10.86 -20.05
N LEU A 271 -2.07 -10.29 -19.14
CA LEU A 271 -2.53 -9.49 -18.01
C LEU A 271 -3.18 -8.20 -18.52
N ASP A 272 -2.55 -7.48 -19.44
CA ASP A 272 -3.11 -6.27 -20.04
C ASP A 272 -4.49 -6.56 -20.67
N ASN A 273 -4.61 -7.61 -21.47
CA ASN A 273 -5.88 -8.00 -22.06
C ASN A 273 -6.97 -8.35 -21.01
N MET A 274 -6.59 -9.03 -19.94
CA MET A 274 -7.53 -9.35 -18.86
C MET A 274 -8.00 -8.09 -18.14
N LEU A 275 -7.11 -7.19 -17.75
CA LEU A 275 -7.44 -5.92 -17.10
C LEU A 275 -8.27 -5.02 -18.02
N LYS A 276 -7.89 -4.93 -19.31
CA LYS A 276 -8.66 -4.20 -20.32
C LYS A 276 -10.10 -4.71 -20.44
N ASN A 277 -10.28 -6.01 -20.56
CA ASN A 277 -11.61 -6.61 -20.66
C ASN A 277 -12.39 -6.43 -19.36
N TYR A 278 -11.75 -6.53 -18.21
CA TYR A 278 -12.38 -6.38 -16.91
C TYR A 278 -12.88 -4.95 -16.67
N TYR A 279 -12.09 -3.93 -16.96
CA TYR A 279 -12.45 -2.54 -16.68
C TYR A 279 -13.23 -1.88 -17.82
N PHE A 280 -12.92 -2.19 -19.07
CA PHE A 280 -13.39 -1.46 -20.25
C PHE A 280 -14.07 -2.35 -21.31
N GLY A 281 -14.15 -3.65 -21.08
CA GLY A 281 -14.89 -4.57 -21.95
C GLY A 281 -16.38 -4.25 -21.91
N SER A 282 -17.04 -4.32 -23.08
CA SER A 282 -18.51 -4.22 -23.15
C SER A 282 -19.13 -5.35 -22.33
N ARG A 283 -19.96 -5.02 -21.36
CA ARG A 283 -20.79 -5.97 -20.61
C ARG A 283 -21.91 -6.46 -21.49
#